data_5cdb74b7d638da30f7b6dc64128231fc
#
_entry.id   5cdb74b7d638da30f7b6dc64128231fc
#
_cell.length_a   1.000
_cell.length_b   1.000
_cell.length_c   1.000
_cell.angle_alpha   90.00
_cell.angle_beta   90.00
_cell.angle_gamma   90.00
#
_symmetry.space_group_name_H-M   'P 1'
#
loop_
_entity.id
_entity.type
_entity.pdbx_description
1 polymer ?
#
loop_
_entity_poly.entity_id
_entity_poly.type
_entity_poly.pdbx_seq_one_letter_code
_entity_poly.pdbx_strand_id
1 'polypeptide(L)'
;MTEARNNFDTRHEVVLPDFTDITERGLYVPELEHDACGVGMVANITGKRTHKIIDQALEVLVNLGHRGAAGADPLTGDGAGMTIQMPDDFMRNVAEQEGFTLPGERRYGVAMCFLPNDDALNAAARAALELAATENGMRVLGWRNVPNNPDAIGVTARAIMPRIAQLFVSAPDGVEGDDFERSLYLARKTAEKQFLYAETDPETRKVLLREFYVCSWSSRTLIYKGMLLIDQLGEFFPDLHDPRMVTAFGLVHSRFSTNTLGSWKLAHPYRMLAHNGEINTVRGNRNWMQARERTLESPFFGDKIDQLTPICESDDPSDTASLDNVFELLRMTGRSVEHTAAMLMPAAWYGHESMPQAVKDFYEYHGNIMEPWDGPAMVVFTDGDAVGAVLDRNGLRPFRYWVTKDDLLVMASETGVLDIQPEDIKYRSRLEPGRMFLIDFKQQRIVEPDEVIHRIASQNPYGKWLEENRTTVDSLPEADSVPGNDIETLVSRQMAFGYSREDLDMLIRPMSITAHQPQGSMGNDAPLAVLSDKPQNMFAYFKQAFAQVSNPPLDAIREQLVTQLSLIHI
;
A
#
# COMPACT_ATOMS: atom_id res chain seq x y z
N MET A 1 -15.55 40.71 36.87
CA MET A 1 -15.76 39.95 38.11
C MET A 1 -16.97 39.07 37.90
N THR A 2 -16.75 37.84 37.70
CA THR A 2 -17.34 36.65 38.32
C THR A 2 -17.03 35.45 37.42
N GLU A 3 -16.27 34.56 37.96
CA GLU A 3 -15.88 33.27 37.41
C GLU A 3 -17.12 32.39 37.17
N ALA A 4 -17.27 31.85 35.98
CA ALA A 4 -18.13 30.70 35.72
C ALA A 4 -17.23 29.46 35.59
N ARG A 5 -17.21 28.66 36.64
CA ARG A 5 -16.56 27.36 36.71
C ARG A 5 -17.33 26.40 35.80
N ASN A 6 -16.65 25.85 34.82
CA ASN A 6 -17.10 24.69 34.05
C ASN A 6 -17.00 23.42 34.92
N ASN A 7 -18.12 22.96 35.42
CA ASN A 7 -18.30 21.63 35.96
C ASN A 7 -18.84 20.74 34.84
N PHE A 8 -17.97 20.01 34.13
CA PHE A 8 -18.32 18.81 33.40
C PHE A 8 -17.58 17.61 33.99
N ASP A 9 -18.01 17.22 35.19
CA ASP A 9 -17.71 15.92 35.76
C ASP A 9 -19.06 15.16 35.83
N THR A 10 -19.42 14.50 34.73
CA THR A 10 -20.43 13.45 34.75
C THR A 10 -19.78 12.20 34.19
N ARG A 11 -19.13 11.46 35.08
CA ARG A 11 -18.81 10.05 34.85
C ARG A 11 -20.15 9.31 34.81
N HIS A 12 -20.77 9.24 33.66
CA HIS A 12 -21.70 8.19 33.38
C HIS A 12 -20.84 6.92 33.16
N GLU A 13 -20.87 6.00 34.12
CA GLU A 13 -20.56 4.61 33.85
C GLU A 13 -21.46 4.21 32.67
N VAL A 14 -20.87 4.11 31.49
CA VAL A 14 -21.53 3.46 30.37
C VAL A 14 -21.53 1.99 30.73
N VAL A 15 -22.62 1.53 31.34
CA VAL A 15 -22.90 0.09 31.41
C VAL A 15 -23.08 -0.34 29.97
N LEU A 16 -22.04 -0.95 29.41
CA LEU A 16 -22.14 -1.57 28.10
C LEU A 16 -23.26 -2.64 28.19
N PRO A 17 -24.18 -2.66 27.25
CA PRO A 17 -25.20 -3.71 27.22
C PRO A 17 -24.49 -5.06 27.20
N ASP A 18 -25.01 -6.01 27.96
CA ASP A 18 -24.57 -7.39 27.88
C ASP A 18 -24.94 -7.94 26.49
N PHE A 19 -23.92 -8.06 25.62
CA PHE A 19 -24.10 -8.51 24.25
C PHE A 19 -24.50 -9.99 24.14
N THR A 20 -24.40 -10.77 25.20
CA THR A 20 -24.88 -12.16 25.23
C THR A 20 -26.39 -12.26 24.99
N ASP A 21 -27.16 -11.25 25.39
CA ASP A 21 -28.62 -11.19 25.17
C ASP A 21 -29.00 -10.89 23.70
N ILE A 22 -28.11 -10.26 22.91
CA ILE A 22 -28.34 -9.95 21.49
C ILE A 22 -28.14 -11.20 20.63
N THR A 23 -27.18 -12.05 20.94
CA THR A 23 -26.94 -13.31 20.23
C THR A 23 -28.05 -14.33 20.48
N GLU A 24 -28.69 -14.30 21.65
CA GLU A 24 -29.81 -15.20 21.96
C GLU A 24 -31.15 -14.76 21.37
N ARG A 25 -31.32 -13.49 21.00
CA ARG A 25 -32.61 -12.90 20.56
C ARG A 25 -32.59 -12.33 19.15
N GLY A 26 -31.45 -12.21 18.53
CA GLY A 26 -31.29 -11.59 17.21
C GLY A 26 -30.90 -12.57 16.11
N LEU A 27 -30.84 -12.03 14.88
CA LEU A 27 -30.27 -12.74 13.72
C LEU A 27 -28.76 -12.51 13.59
N TYR A 28 -28.15 -11.80 14.54
CA TYR A 28 -26.73 -11.51 14.56
C TYR A 28 -25.98 -12.77 15.05
N VAL A 29 -25.03 -13.22 14.24
CA VAL A 29 -24.15 -14.35 14.53
C VAL A 29 -22.74 -13.82 14.45
N PRO A 30 -22.04 -13.58 15.59
CA PRO A 30 -20.72 -12.97 15.62
C PRO A 30 -19.69 -13.70 14.75
N GLU A 31 -19.81 -15.02 14.63
CA GLU A 31 -18.93 -15.88 13.83
C GLU A 31 -19.03 -15.63 12.32
N LEU A 32 -20.12 -14.97 11.88
CA LEU A 32 -20.33 -14.61 10.47
C LEU A 32 -19.89 -13.18 10.15
N GLU A 33 -19.39 -12.42 11.12
CA GLU A 33 -18.93 -11.05 10.92
C GLU A 33 -17.51 -11.00 10.36
N HIS A 34 -17.40 -10.98 9.05
CA HIS A 34 -16.12 -10.90 8.32
C HIS A 34 -16.23 -9.83 7.23
N ASP A 35 -15.87 -8.59 7.53
CA ASP A 35 -16.14 -7.45 6.63
C ASP A 35 -14.96 -6.57 6.26
N ALA A 36 -13.78 -6.79 6.83
CA ALA A 36 -12.59 -5.97 6.54
C ALA A 36 -11.28 -6.70 6.89
N CYS A 37 -10.18 -6.29 6.23
CA CYS A 37 -8.84 -6.75 6.60
C CYS A 37 -8.48 -6.35 8.03
N GLY A 38 -7.74 -7.23 8.72
CA GLY A 38 -7.10 -6.94 10.00
C GLY A 38 -5.63 -6.58 9.80
N VAL A 39 -5.18 -5.47 10.40
CA VAL A 39 -3.77 -5.09 10.43
C VAL A 39 -3.35 -4.82 11.86
N GLY A 40 -2.18 -5.36 12.22
CA GLY A 40 -1.60 -5.13 13.52
C GLY A 40 -0.08 -4.96 13.46
N MET A 41 0.45 -4.24 14.41
CA MET A 41 1.87 -4.04 14.58
C MET A 41 2.22 -4.05 16.07
N VAL A 42 3.21 -4.84 16.41
CA VAL A 42 3.84 -4.83 17.73
C VAL A 42 5.28 -4.38 17.54
N ALA A 43 5.75 -3.43 18.34
CA ALA A 43 7.12 -2.95 18.24
C ALA A 43 7.70 -2.55 19.59
N ASN A 44 8.99 -2.82 19.82
CA ASN A 44 9.75 -2.20 20.89
C ASN A 44 10.34 -0.88 20.39
N ILE A 45 9.91 0.24 20.98
CA ILE A 45 10.27 1.60 20.53
C ILE A 45 11.79 1.84 20.57
N THR A 46 12.50 1.22 21.51
CA THR A 46 13.95 1.37 21.64
C THR A 46 14.76 0.50 20.68
N GLY A 47 14.08 -0.30 19.83
CA GLY A 47 14.74 -1.19 18.88
C GLY A 47 15.28 -2.49 19.49
N LYS A 48 14.91 -2.81 20.73
CA LYS A 48 15.31 -4.05 21.38
C LYS A 48 14.66 -5.25 20.69
N ARG A 49 15.46 -6.13 20.13
CA ARG A 49 15.01 -7.34 19.46
C ARG A 49 14.79 -8.47 20.45
N THR A 50 13.63 -9.08 20.41
CA THR A 50 13.27 -10.25 21.24
C THR A 50 12.33 -11.18 20.49
N HIS A 51 12.31 -12.46 20.85
CA HIS A 51 11.34 -13.43 20.33
C HIS A 51 9.91 -13.11 20.78
N LYS A 52 9.76 -12.54 21.98
CA LYS A 52 8.46 -12.13 22.55
C LYS A 52 7.66 -11.23 21.58
N ILE A 53 8.33 -10.40 20.78
CA ILE A 53 7.65 -9.56 19.78
C ILE A 53 6.98 -10.42 18.70
N ILE A 54 7.57 -11.54 18.31
CA ILE A 54 6.98 -12.48 17.34
C ILE A 54 5.76 -13.16 17.96
N ASP A 55 5.88 -13.67 19.20
CA ASP A 55 4.76 -14.29 19.91
C ASP A 55 3.58 -13.32 20.04
N GLN A 56 3.85 -12.07 20.43
CA GLN A 56 2.83 -11.04 20.56
C GLN A 56 2.22 -10.64 19.19
N ALA A 57 3.01 -10.61 18.14
CA ALA A 57 2.51 -10.32 16.79
C ALA A 57 1.62 -11.46 16.26
N LEU A 58 1.97 -12.72 16.54
CA LEU A 58 1.11 -13.88 16.26
C LEU A 58 -0.20 -13.82 17.06
N GLU A 59 -0.13 -13.46 18.34
CA GLU A 59 -1.32 -13.28 19.18
C GLU A 59 -2.23 -12.16 18.64
N VAL A 60 -1.66 -11.02 18.25
CA VAL A 60 -2.40 -9.93 17.59
C VAL A 60 -3.08 -10.43 16.32
N LEU A 61 -2.39 -11.22 15.50
CA LEU A 61 -2.96 -11.78 14.28
C LEU A 61 -4.15 -12.70 14.59
N VAL A 62 -4.02 -13.59 15.55
CA VAL A 62 -5.10 -14.51 15.99
C VAL A 62 -6.31 -13.72 16.51
N ASN A 63 -6.08 -12.66 17.30
CA ASN A 63 -7.15 -11.82 17.84
C ASN A 63 -7.84 -10.93 16.79
N LEU A 64 -7.28 -10.85 15.58
CA LEU A 64 -7.91 -10.22 14.41
C LEU A 64 -8.71 -11.22 13.53
N GLY A 65 -9.04 -12.40 14.06
CA GLY A 65 -9.65 -13.51 13.33
C GLY A 65 -10.97 -13.22 12.67
N HIS A 66 -11.80 -12.45 13.33
CA HIS A 66 -13.07 -11.96 12.79
C HIS A 66 -12.90 -11.00 11.59
N ARG A 67 -11.67 -10.56 11.28
CA ARG A 67 -11.32 -9.73 10.13
C ARG A 67 -10.82 -10.53 8.92
N GLY A 68 -10.52 -11.81 9.09
CA GLY A 68 -10.10 -12.68 8.01
C GLY A 68 -11.27 -13.32 7.27
N ALA A 69 -11.03 -13.80 6.05
CA ALA A 69 -12.00 -14.59 5.32
C ALA A 69 -11.51 -16.00 5.09
N ALA A 70 -12.44 -16.96 5.21
CA ALA A 70 -12.28 -18.33 4.75
C ALA A 70 -13.08 -18.53 3.46
N GLY A 71 -12.55 -19.34 2.54
CA GLY A 71 -13.24 -19.71 1.31
C GLY A 71 -14.32 -20.79 1.55
N ALA A 72 -14.80 -21.40 0.47
CA ALA A 72 -15.68 -22.55 0.55
C ALA A 72 -15.02 -23.77 1.24
N ASP A 73 -13.70 -23.84 1.25
CA ASP A 73 -12.87 -24.72 2.06
C ASP A 73 -12.55 -23.99 3.37
N PRO A 74 -13.10 -24.42 4.53
CA PRO A 74 -12.98 -23.70 5.80
C PRO A 74 -11.54 -23.55 6.32
N LEU A 75 -10.60 -24.37 5.84
CA LEU A 75 -9.18 -24.30 6.19
C LEU A 75 -8.34 -23.53 5.16
N THR A 76 -8.97 -22.90 4.16
CA THR A 76 -8.31 -22.06 3.18
C THR A 76 -8.68 -20.60 3.41
N GLY A 77 -7.69 -19.78 3.82
CA GLY A 77 -7.85 -18.35 4.04
C GLY A 77 -7.51 -17.52 2.80
N ASP A 78 -7.94 -16.26 2.80
CA ASP A 78 -7.58 -15.27 1.76
C ASP A 78 -6.10 -14.87 1.84
N GLY A 79 -5.49 -15.01 3.00
CA GLY A 79 -4.07 -14.79 3.23
C GLY A 79 -3.76 -14.18 4.60
N ALA A 80 -2.66 -14.63 5.18
CA ALA A 80 -2.07 -14.05 6.38
C ALA A 80 -0.55 -14.01 6.27
N GLY A 81 0.08 -13.13 7.03
CA GLY A 81 1.53 -13.04 7.06
C GLY A 81 2.07 -12.04 8.06
N MET A 82 3.40 -12.05 8.15
CA MET A 82 4.18 -11.24 9.08
C MET A 82 5.47 -10.74 8.42
N THR A 83 5.77 -9.45 8.63
CA THR A 83 7.08 -8.87 8.34
C THR A 83 7.83 -8.65 9.65
N ILE A 84 9.09 -9.07 9.69
CA ILE A 84 10.01 -8.91 10.82
C ILE A 84 11.34 -8.34 10.34
N GLN A 85 12.17 -7.88 11.26
CA GLN A 85 13.59 -7.62 10.96
C GLN A 85 14.33 -8.93 10.71
N MET A 86 15.43 -8.85 9.92
CA MET A 86 16.30 -10.00 9.67
C MET A 86 16.86 -10.56 10.98
N PRO A 87 16.53 -11.81 11.35
CA PRO A 87 16.97 -12.44 12.60
C PRO A 87 18.36 -13.10 12.40
N ASP A 88 19.43 -12.33 12.60
CA ASP A 88 20.81 -12.73 12.23
C ASP A 88 21.25 -14.07 12.87
N ASP A 89 21.02 -14.27 14.19
CA ASP A 89 21.41 -15.49 14.88
C ASP A 89 20.68 -16.74 14.34
N PHE A 90 19.39 -16.59 13.99
CA PHE A 90 18.63 -17.66 13.35
C PHE A 90 19.19 -17.96 11.95
N MET A 91 19.44 -16.93 11.15
CA MET A 91 19.94 -17.10 9.78
C MET A 91 21.33 -17.72 9.74
N ARG A 92 22.22 -17.39 10.69
CA ARG A 92 23.52 -18.06 10.83
C ARG A 92 23.40 -19.54 11.14
N ASN A 93 22.50 -19.87 12.04
CA ASN A 93 22.28 -21.27 12.40
C ASN A 93 21.74 -22.09 11.21
N VAL A 94 20.75 -21.56 10.47
CA VAL A 94 20.22 -22.28 9.31
C VAL A 94 21.24 -22.38 8.17
N ALA A 95 22.05 -21.35 7.96
CA ALA A 95 23.14 -21.38 6.98
C ALA A 95 24.19 -22.47 7.31
N GLU A 96 24.56 -22.57 8.58
CA GLU A 96 25.47 -23.62 9.06
C GLU A 96 24.90 -25.03 8.83
N GLN A 97 23.59 -25.21 9.09
CA GLN A 97 22.88 -26.48 8.84
C GLN A 97 22.86 -26.84 7.35
N GLU A 98 22.74 -25.84 6.48
CA GLU A 98 22.77 -26.01 5.00
C GLU A 98 24.21 -26.06 4.43
N GLY A 99 25.23 -25.96 5.28
CA GLY A 99 26.64 -26.14 4.92
C GLY A 99 27.34 -24.91 4.34
N PHE A 100 26.83 -23.71 4.56
CA PHE A 100 27.48 -22.46 4.18
C PHE A 100 27.56 -21.46 5.34
N THR A 101 28.40 -20.43 5.19
CA THR A 101 28.61 -19.41 6.22
C THR A 101 28.17 -18.03 5.73
N LEU A 102 27.60 -17.24 6.65
CA LEU A 102 27.19 -15.86 6.37
C LEU A 102 28.29 -14.86 6.75
N PRO A 103 28.46 -13.78 5.96
CA PRO A 103 29.30 -12.65 6.36
C PRO A 103 28.69 -11.90 7.56
N GLY A 104 29.23 -10.75 7.95
CA GLY A 104 28.70 -9.94 9.05
C GLY A 104 27.24 -9.56 8.86
N GLU A 105 26.55 -9.23 9.97
CA GLU A 105 25.17 -8.74 9.93
C GLU A 105 25.03 -7.60 8.92
N ARG A 106 23.92 -7.57 8.16
CA ARG A 106 23.64 -6.63 7.06
C ARG A 106 24.64 -6.66 5.89
N ARG A 107 25.55 -7.65 5.85
CA ARG A 107 26.45 -7.91 4.72
C ARG A 107 25.99 -9.09 3.86
N TYR A 108 24.82 -9.63 4.16
CA TYR A 108 24.13 -10.64 3.36
C TYR A 108 22.66 -10.26 3.21
N GLY A 109 22.04 -10.70 2.13
CA GLY A 109 20.62 -10.57 1.87
C GLY A 109 19.96 -11.93 1.74
N VAL A 110 18.71 -12.03 2.15
CA VAL A 110 17.90 -13.24 2.03
C VAL A 110 16.68 -12.95 1.16
N ALA A 111 16.52 -13.70 0.08
CA ALA A 111 15.29 -13.70 -0.69
C ALA A 111 14.36 -14.80 -0.18
N MET A 112 13.16 -14.44 0.26
CA MET A 112 12.07 -15.38 0.51
C MET A 112 11.29 -15.56 -0.80
N CYS A 113 11.32 -16.77 -1.37
CA CYS A 113 10.81 -17.04 -2.70
C CYS A 113 9.67 -18.05 -2.69
N PHE A 114 8.63 -17.77 -3.43
CA PHE A 114 7.71 -18.76 -3.97
C PHE A 114 8.23 -19.21 -5.33
N LEU A 115 8.36 -20.51 -5.52
CA LEU A 115 8.94 -21.12 -6.71
C LEU A 115 7.97 -22.14 -7.33
N PRO A 116 8.01 -22.33 -8.66
CA PRO A 116 7.15 -23.30 -9.36
C PRO A 116 7.27 -24.74 -8.82
N ASN A 117 6.17 -25.46 -8.88
CA ASN A 117 6.13 -26.87 -8.48
C ASN A 117 6.72 -27.80 -9.53
N ASP A 118 6.71 -27.43 -10.81
CA ASP A 118 7.42 -28.16 -11.85
C ASP A 118 8.93 -28.09 -11.65
N ASP A 119 9.61 -29.24 -11.70
CA ASP A 119 11.04 -29.34 -11.40
C ASP A 119 11.91 -28.54 -12.37
N ALA A 120 11.57 -28.51 -13.66
CA ALA A 120 12.32 -27.78 -14.67
C ALA A 120 12.15 -26.27 -14.50
N LEU A 121 10.90 -25.81 -14.30
CA LEU A 121 10.61 -24.41 -14.02
C LEU A 121 11.21 -23.95 -12.69
N ASN A 122 11.23 -24.80 -11.66
CA ASN A 122 11.87 -24.51 -10.39
C ASN A 122 13.38 -24.31 -10.54
N ALA A 123 14.04 -25.23 -11.25
CA ALA A 123 15.47 -25.12 -11.52
C ALA A 123 15.79 -23.85 -12.33
N ALA A 124 14.99 -23.54 -13.34
CA ALA A 124 15.14 -22.33 -14.15
C ALA A 124 14.93 -21.05 -13.31
N ALA A 125 13.92 -21.02 -12.43
CA ALA A 125 13.66 -19.89 -11.52
C ALA A 125 14.84 -19.64 -10.56
N ARG A 126 15.38 -20.71 -9.97
CA ARG A 126 16.58 -20.61 -9.12
C ARG A 126 17.78 -20.07 -9.89
N ALA A 127 18.04 -20.61 -11.08
CA ALA A 127 19.13 -20.15 -11.93
C ALA A 127 18.98 -18.67 -12.34
N ALA A 128 17.75 -18.23 -12.63
CA ALA A 128 17.49 -16.82 -12.95
C ALA A 128 17.77 -15.89 -11.78
N LEU A 129 17.39 -16.26 -10.55
CA LEU A 129 17.69 -15.49 -9.34
C LEU A 129 19.19 -15.45 -9.03
N GLU A 130 19.90 -16.58 -9.18
CA GLU A 130 21.36 -16.65 -9.01
C GLU A 130 22.11 -15.81 -10.04
N LEU A 131 21.69 -15.89 -11.31
CA LEU A 131 22.25 -15.10 -12.40
C LEU A 131 22.06 -13.61 -12.13
N ALA A 132 20.83 -13.19 -11.81
CA ALA A 132 20.53 -11.80 -11.50
C ALA A 132 21.33 -11.27 -10.28
N ALA A 133 21.51 -12.09 -9.25
CA ALA A 133 22.39 -11.75 -8.13
C ALA A 133 23.85 -11.51 -8.60
N THR A 134 24.37 -12.42 -9.40
CA THR A 134 25.75 -12.38 -9.90
C THR A 134 25.99 -11.19 -10.84
N GLU A 135 25.06 -10.91 -11.76
CA GLU A 135 25.10 -9.75 -12.66
C GLU A 135 25.09 -8.41 -11.91
N ASN A 136 24.59 -8.41 -10.67
CA ASN A 136 24.59 -7.25 -9.79
C ASN A 136 25.71 -7.29 -8.74
N GLY A 137 26.77 -8.10 -8.98
CA GLY A 137 27.99 -8.12 -8.20
C GLY A 137 27.89 -8.88 -6.88
N MET A 138 26.79 -9.55 -6.61
CA MET A 138 26.58 -10.35 -5.40
C MET A 138 27.12 -11.77 -5.62
N ARG A 139 27.54 -12.41 -4.53
CA ARG A 139 27.91 -13.82 -4.55
C ARG A 139 26.80 -14.65 -3.92
N VAL A 140 26.35 -15.68 -4.62
CA VAL A 140 25.43 -16.68 -4.09
C VAL A 140 26.14 -17.48 -3.00
N LEU A 141 25.53 -17.56 -1.83
CA LEU A 141 26.04 -18.32 -0.68
C LEU A 141 25.40 -19.70 -0.60
N GLY A 142 24.11 -19.79 -0.83
CA GLY A 142 23.37 -21.05 -0.81
C GLY A 142 21.86 -20.87 -0.85
N TRP A 143 21.19 -22.01 -0.88
CA TRP A 143 19.75 -22.12 -0.81
C TRP A 143 19.32 -22.90 0.43
N ARG A 144 18.14 -22.56 0.94
CA ARG A 144 17.43 -23.31 1.97
C ARG A 144 15.98 -23.53 1.53
N ASN A 145 15.48 -24.75 1.61
CA ASN A 145 14.04 -24.98 1.52
C ASN A 145 13.44 -24.62 2.88
N VAL A 146 12.44 -23.73 2.88
CA VAL A 146 11.82 -23.28 4.13
C VAL A 146 10.93 -24.41 4.67
N PRO A 147 11.16 -24.88 5.91
CA PRO A 147 10.28 -25.84 6.57
C PRO A 147 8.86 -25.28 6.65
N ASN A 148 7.89 -26.10 6.25
CA ASN A 148 6.48 -25.76 6.35
C ASN A 148 5.64 -27.01 6.63
N ASN A 149 4.45 -26.78 7.19
CA ASN A 149 3.49 -27.85 7.52
C ASN A 149 2.26 -27.77 6.61
N PRO A 150 2.22 -28.50 5.47
CA PRO A 150 1.08 -28.47 4.56
C PRO A 150 -0.21 -29.04 5.15
N ASP A 151 -0.14 -29.78 6.26
CA ASP A 151 -1.33 -30.34 6.93
C ASP A 151 -2.09 -29.30 7.74
N ALA A 152 -1.47 -28.15 8.02
CA ALA A 152 -2.13 -27.03 8.69
C ALA A 152 -3.10 -26.25 7.78
N ILE A 153 -3.08 -26.46 6.46
CA ILE A 153 -3.85 -25.69 5.49
C ILE A 153 -4.87 -26.53 4.71
N GLY A 154 -5.91 -25.86 4.20
CA GLY A 154 -6.97 -26.50 3.46
C GLY A 154 -6.52 -27.05 2.09
N VAL A 155 -7.34 -27.94 1.55
CA VAL A 155 -7.04 -28.65 0.28
C VAL A 155 -6.90 -27.67 -0.89
N THR A 156 -7.66 -26.58 -0.90
CA THR A 156 -7.61 -25.58 -1.98
C THR A 156 -6.29 -24.81 -1.93
N ALA A 157 -5.88 -24.33 -0.77
CA ALA A 157 -4.60 -23.63 -0.60
C ALA A 157 -3.41 -24.55 -0.91
N ARG A 158 -3.48 -25.82 -0.47
CA ARG A 158 -2.45 -26.83 -0.71
C ARG A 158 -2.29 -27.16 -2.20
N ALA A 159 -3.40 -27.24 -2.93
CA ALA A 159 -3.38 -27.58 -4.37
C ALA A 159 -2.60 -26.58 -5.24
N ILE A 160 -2.52 -25.33 -4.80
CA ILE A 160 -1.82 -24.23 -5.50
C ILE A 160 -0.63 -23.68 -4.70
N MET A 161 -0.19 -24.42 -3.66
CA MET A 161 0.94 -24.02 -2.83
C MET A 161 2.23 -24.06 -3.64
N PRO A 162 3.02 -22.96 -3.71
CA PRO A 162 4.32 -22.98 -4.35
C PRO A 162 5.36 -23.66 -3.46
N ARG A 163 6.50 -24.03 -4.02
CA ARG A 163 7.67 -24.37 -3.19
C ARG A 163 8.22 -23.11 -2.55
N ILE A 164 8.51 -23.19 -1.25
CA ILE A 164 9.00 -22.05 -0.48
C ILE A 164 10.48 -22.24 -0.18
N ALA A 165 11.31 -21.31 -0.64
CA ALA A 165 12.75 -21.39 -0.45
C ALA A 165 13.37 -20.02 -0.16
N GLN A 166 14.57 -20.05 0.44
CA GLN A 166 15.39 -18.87 0.70
C GLN A 166 16.67 -18.93 -0.09
N LEU A 167 16.99 -17.83 -0.81
CA LEU A 167 18.28 -17.62 -1.45
C LEU A 167 19.11 -16.67 -0.61
N PHE A 168 20.33 -17.07 -0.27
CA PHE A 168 21.29 -16.27 0.48
C PHE A 168 22.37 -15.73 -0.44
N VAL A 169 22.61 -14.43 -0.39
CA VAL A 169 23.64 -13.75 -1.18
C VAL A 169 24.49 -12.83 -0.30
N SER A 170 25.78 -12.68 -0.61
CA SER A 170 26.64 -11.69 0.06
C SER A 170 26.58 -10.35 -0.65
N ALA A 171 26.70 -9.26 0.10
CA ALA A 171 26.91 -7.94 -0.47
C ALA A 171 28.18 -7.93 -1.36
N PRO A 172 28.18 -7.13 -2.45
CA PRO A 172 29.39 -6.85 -3.19
C PRO A 172 30.46 -6.17 -2.31
N ASP A 173 31.73 -6.28 -2.68
CA ASP A 173 32.80 -5.64 -1.92
C ASP A 173 32.63 -4.12 -1.89
N GLY A 174 32.72 -3.54 -0.69
CA GLY A 174 32.55 -2.10 -0.47
C GLY A 174 31.12 -1.57 -0.56
N VAL A 175 30.12 -2.40 -0.89
CA VAL A 175 28.71 -2.02 -0.98
C VAL A 175 28.00 -2.37 0.31
N GLU A 176 27.35 -1.39 0.96
CA GLU A 176 26.62 -1.58 2.22
C GLU A 176 25.42 -0.66 2.34
N GLY A 177 24.60 -0.86 3.36
CA GLY A 177 23.45 0.00 3.67
C GLY A 177 22.43 0.05 2.54
N ASP A 178 22.02 1.25 2.14
CA ASP A 178 21.01 1.45 1.08
C ASP A 178 21.53 1.03 -0.31
N ASP A 179 22.84 1.09 -0.55
CA ASP A 179 23.40 0.63 -1.84
C ASP A 179 23.30 -0.88 -1.98
N PHE A 180 23.42 -1.62 -0.88
CA PHE A 180 23.18 -3.05 -0.91
C PHE A 180 21.70 -3.39 -1.11
N GLU A 181 20.77 -2.68 -0.43
CA GLU A 181 19.32 -2.85 -0.68
C GLU A 181 18.97 -2.57 -2.15
N ARG A 182 19.58 -1.54 -2.78
CA ARG A 182 19.41 -1.25 -4.21
C ARG A 182 19.91 -2.40 -5.09
N SER A 183 21.04 -3.03 -4.73
CA SER A 183 21.55 -4.17 -5.46
C SER A 183 20.62 -5.37 -5.39
N LEU A 184 20.02 -5.63 -4.21
CA LEU A 184 19.01 -6.68 -4.01
C LEU A 184 17.72 -6.39 -4.79
N TYR A 185 17.24 -5.15 -4.73
CA TYR A 185 16.07 -4.69 -5.49
C TYR A 185 16.28 -4.86 -7.01
N LEU A 186 17.43 -4.40 -7.51
CA LEU A 186 17.77 -4.50 -8.93
C LEU A 186 17.88 -5.96 -9.37
N ALA A 187 18.50 -6.83 -8.57
CA ALA A 187 18.59 -8.26 -8.88
C ALA A 187 17.21 -8.91 -8.96
N ARG A 188 16.31 -8.59 -8.03
CA ARG A 188 14.92 -9.07 -8.08
C ARG A 188 14.22 -8.64 -9.35
N LYS A 189 14.26 -7.35 -9.69
CA LYS A 189 13.62 -6.82 -10.90
C LYS A 189 14.25 -7.40 -12.18
N THR A 190 15.56 -7.61 -12.19
CA THR A 190 16.26 -8.27 -13.30
C THR A 190 15.75 -9.70 -13.48
N ALA A 191 15.66 -10.48 -12.41
CA ALA A 191 15.13 -11.85 -12.46
C ALA A 191 13.67 -11.88 -12.93
N GLU A 192 12.81 -11.01 -12.39
CA GLU A 192 11.42 -10.88 -12.83
C GLU A 192 11.34 -10.55 -14.34
N LYS A 193 12.14 -9.59 -14.80
CA LYS A 193 12.15 -9.18 -16.21
C LYS A 193 12.63 -10.28 -17.14
N GLN A 194 13.75 -10.90 -16.81
CA GLN A 194 14.40 -11.89 -17.69
C GLN A 194 13.73 -13.26 -17.66
N PHE A 195 13.10 -13.63 -16.57
CA PHE A 195 12.50 -14.94 -16.40
C PHE A 195 10.97 -14.93 -16.53
N LEU A 196 10.28 -14.03 -15.84
CA LEU A 196 8.82 -13.98 -15.81
C LEU A 196 8.25 -13.22 -17.01
N TYR A 197 8.74 -12.00 -17.27
CA TYR A 197 8.17 -11.13 -18.30
C TYR A 197 8.71 -11.43 -19.71
N ALA A 198 9.86 -12.07 -19.84
CA ALA A 198 10.40 -12.51 -21.11
C ALA A 198 9.77 -13.84 -21.62
N GLU A 199 9.04 -14.57 -20.78
CA GLU A 199 8.37 -15.81 -21.18
C GLU A 199 7.28 -15.53 -22.21
N THR A 200 7.35 -16.22 -23.35
CA THR A 200 6.46 -16.02 -24.50
C THR A 200 5.41 -17.12 -24.65
N ASP A 201 5.63 -18.31 -24.07
CA ASP A 201 4.62 -19.35 -24.06
C ASP A 201 3.51 -19.00 -23.08
N PRO A 202 2.24 -18.84 -23.54
CA PRO A 202 1.15 -18.37 -22.68
C PRO A 202 0.85 -19.29 -21.48
N GLU A 203 0.97 -20.60 -21.66
CA GLU A 203 0.67 -21.55 -20.57
C GLU A 203 1.78 -21.55 -19.51
N THR A 204 3.04 -21.55 -19.92
CA THR A 204 4.18 -21.42 -19.01
C THR A 204 4.13 -20.08 -18.27
N ARG A 205 3.87 -18.99 -18.98
CA ARG A 205 3.73 -17.65 -18.38
C ARG A 205 2.63 -17.61 -17.33
N LYS A 206 1.49 -18.24 -17.58
CA LYS A 206 0.38 -18.34 -16.63
C LYS A 206 0.79 -19.08 -15.34
N VAL A 207 1.55 -20.15 -15.47
CA VAL A 207 2.11 -20.89 -14.33
C VAL A 207 3.08 -20.00 -13.54
N LEU A 208 4.02 -19.33 -14.22
CA LEU A 208 4.99 -18.44 -13.59
C LEU A 208 4.32 -17.27 -12.89
N LEU A 209 3.33 -16.62 -13.49
CA LEU A 209 2.56 -15.53 -12.87
C LEU A 209 1.84 -15.96 -11.59
N ARG A 210 1.49 -17.23 -11.47
CA ARG A 210 0.84 -17.78 -10.27
C ARG A 210 1.82 -18.23 -9.19
N GLU A 211 2.92 -18.89 -9.59
CA GLU A 211 3.78 -19.67 -8.70
C GLU A 211 5.16 -19.03 -8.43
N PHE A 212 5.64 -18.14 -9.30
CA PHE A 212 6.90 -17.43 -9.11
C PHE A 212 6.68 -16.06 -8.48
N TYR A 213 7.23 -15.86 -7.29
CA TYR A 213 7.14 -14.57 -6.60
C TYR A 213 8.24 -14.44 -5.55
N VAL A 214 8.91 -13.30 -5.49
CA VAL A 214 9.87 -12.97 -4.44
C VAL A 214 9.17 -12.13 -3.37
N CYS A 215 8.86 -12.75 -2.24
CA CYS A 215 8.13 -12.12 -1.13
C CYS A 215 8.91 -10.98 -0.50
N SER A 216 10.20 -11.19 -0.29
CA SER A 216 11.18 -10.19 0.16
C SER A 216 12.56 -10.56 -0.37
N TRP A 217 13.41 -9.57 -0.63
CA TRP A 217 14.85 -9.76 -0.83
C TRP A 217 15.57 -8.57 -0.21
N SER A 218 16.01 -8.73 1.01
CA SER A 218 16.54 -7.64 1.84
C SER A 218 17.63 -8.15 2.79
N SER A 219 18.48 -7.26 3.23
CA SER A 219 19.40 -7.48 4.35
C SER A 219 18.79 -7.06 5.71
N ARG A 220 17.58 -6.45 5.69
CA ARG A 220 16.96 -5.80 6.85
C ARG A 220 15.66 -6.45 7.30
N THR A 221 14.87 -6.96 6.36
CA THR A 221 13.54 -7.50 6.61
C THR A 221 13.35 -8.89 6.04
N LEU A 222 12.45 -9.65 6.64
CA LEU A 222 12.04 -10.97 6.20
C LEU A 222 10.52 -11.08 6.30
N ILE A 223 9.89 -11.73 5.31
CA ILE A 223 8.44 -11.87 5.24
C ILE A 223 8.05 -13.34 5.20
N TYR A 224 7.23 -13.75 6.16
CA TYR A 224 6.50 -15.01 6.17
C TYR A 224 5.04 -14.73 5.82
N LYS A 225 4.55 -15.32 4.74
CA LYS A 225 3.16 -15.13 4.31
C LYS A 225 2.67 -16.29 3.46
N GLY A 226 1.37 -16.39 3.29
CA GLY A 226 0.77 -17.39 2.42
C GLY A 226 -0.74 -17.27 2.37
N MET A 227 -1.35 -18.18 1.62
CA MET A 227 -2.81 -18.33 1.53
C MET A 227 -3.30 -19.08 2.79
N LEU A 228 -3.18 -18.41 3.92
CA LEU A 228 -3.36 -18.94 5.27
C LEU A 228 -4.53 -18.25 5.96
N LEU A 229 -5.15 -18.95 6.91
CA LEU A 229 -5.91 -18.35 8.00
C LEU A 229 -4.94 -17.77 9.04
N ILE A 230 -5.43 -16.95 9.90
CA ILE A 230 -4.65 -16.21 10.89
C ILE A 230 -3.94 -17.12 11.92
N ASP A 231 -4.60 -18.16 12.36
CA ASP A 231 -4.09 -19.16 13.30
C ASP A 231 -3.10 -20.14 12.66
N GLN A 232 -3.13 -20.26 11.33
CA GLN A 232 -2.26 -21.17 10.61
C GLN A 232 -0.85 -20.64 10.41
N LEU A 233 -0.58 -19.33 10.53
CA LEU A 233 0.74 -18.76 10.18
C LEU A 233 1.87 -19.41 11.02
N GLY A 234 1.70 -19.50 12.33
CA GLY A 234 2.67 -20.15 13.21
C GLY A 234 2.75 -21.67 13.01
N GLU A 235 1.61 -22.34 12.79
CA GLU A 235 1.59 -23.79 12.55
C GLU A 235 2.21 -24.16 11.19
N PHE A 236 2.02 -23.33 10.19
CA PHE A 236 2.53 -23.55 8.84
C PHE A 236 4.03 -23.27 8.75
N PHE A 237 4.55 -22.25 9.46
CA PHE A 237 5.97 -21.90 9.47
C PHE A 237 6.61 -22.17 10.84
N PRO A 238 7.17 -23.37 11.08
CA PRO A 238 7.83 -23.73 12.35
C PRO A 238 8.97 -22.79 12.73
N ASP A 239 9.61 -22.14 11.76
CA ASP A 239 10.65 -21.13 11.98
C ASP A 239 10.23 -20.06 12.99
N LEU A 240 8.96 -19.63 12.95
CA LEU A 240 8.43 -18.57 13.81
C LEU A 240 8.42 -18.91 15.30
N HIS A 241 8.61 -20.18 15.65
CA HIS A 241 8.70 -20.65 17.04
C HIS A 241 10.14 -20.85 17.53
N ASP A 242 11.14 -20.61 16.66
CA ASP A 242 12.55 -20.73 17.09
C ASP A 242 12.92 -19.51 17.96
N PRO A 243 13.43 -19.70 19.19
CA PRO A 243 13.75 -18.59 20.10
C PRO A 243 14.85 -17.65 19.59
N ARG A 244 15.61 -18.04 18.54
CA ARG A 244 16.60 -17.21 17.86
C ARG A 244 15.96 -16.26 16.81
N MET A 245 14.71 -16.51 16.45
CA MET A 245 13.92 -15.57 15.68
C MET A 245 13.59 -14.37 16.56
N VAL A 246 14.38 -13.32 16.44
CA VAL A 246 14.26 -12.10 17.24
C VAL A 246 14.07 -10.88 16.37
N THR A 247 13.19 -9.98 16.78
CA THR A 247 12.86 -8.75 16.05
C THR A 247 12.50 -7.63 17.01
N ALA A 248 12.64 -6.38 16.59
CA ALA A 248 12.13 -5.23 17.32
C ALA A 248 10.70 -4.86 16.90
N PHE A 249 10.21 -5.35 15.76
CA PHE A 249 8.81 -5.21 15.36
C PHE A 249 8.29 -6.45 14.64
N GLY A 250 6.99 -6.70 14.76
CA GLY A 250 6.21 -7.62 13.95
C GLY A 250 5.02 -6.88 13.34
N LEU A 251 4.98 -6.79 12.02
CA LEU A 251 3.86 -6.26 11.26
C LEU A 251 3.04 -7.43 10.73
N VAL A 252 1.81 -7.56 11.15
CA VAL A 252 0.91 -8.66 10.77
C VAL A 252 -0.31 -8.17 10.01
N HIS A 253 -0.81 -9.05 9.15
CA HIS A 253 -1.98 -8.76 8.34
C HIS A 253 -2.85 -10.00 8.16
N SER A 254 -4.15 -9.82 8.38
CA SER A 254 -5.21 -10.77 8.02
C SER A 254 -5.95 -10.21 6.80
N ARG A 255 -5.89 -10.92 5.68
CA ARG A 255 -6.49 -10.47 4.43
C ARG A 255 -7.97 -10.86 4.36
N PHE A 256 -8.80 -9.90 4.00
CA PHE A 256 -10.16 -10.10 3.52
C PHE A 256 -10.27 -9.46 2.13
N SER A 257 -10.57 -10.25 1.12
CA SER A 257 -10.66 -9.75 -0.25
C SER A 257 -12.09 -9.83 -0.78
N THR A 258 -12.65 -8.68 -1.11
CA THR A 258 -13.97 -8.58 -1.73
C THR A 258 -13.92 -8.67 -3.27
N ASN A 259 -12.78 -8.36 -3.87
CA ASN A 259 -12.67 -8.12 -5.32
C ASN A 259 -11.72 -9.09 -6.04
N THR A 260 -10.90 -9.88 -5.33
CA THR A 260 -9.91 -10.78 -5.91
C THR A 260 -9.91 -12.13 -5.22
N LEU A 261 -9.75 -13.21 -5.97
CA LEU A 261 -9.58 -14.55 -5.42
C LEU A 261 -8.30 -14.62 -4.57
N GLY A 262 -8.31 -15.45 -3.53
CA GLY A 262 -7.15 -15.75 -2.70
C GLY A 262 -5.99 -16.28 -3.55
N SER A 263 -4.77 -15.84 -3.25
CA SER A 263 -3.56 -16.26 -3.94
C SER A 263 -2.36 -16.14 -3.01
N TRP A 264 -1.42 -17.08 -3.11
CA TRP A 264 -0.20 -17.08 -2.30
C TRP A 264 0.57 -15.77 -2.39
N LYS A 265 0.76 -15.23 -3.59
CA LYS A 265 1.50 -13.99 -3.82
C LYS A 265 0.77 -12.74 -3.30
N LEU A 266 -0.56 -12.76 -3.32
CA LEU A 266 -1.39 -11.61 -2.93
C LEU A 266 -1.64 -11.52 -1.42
N ALA A 267 -1.21 -12.52 -0.64
CA ALA A 267 -1.23 -12.41 0.81
C ALA A 267 -0.35 -11.23 1.26
N HIS A 268 -0.82 -10.52 2.29
CA HIS A 268 -0.05 -9.45 2.94
C HIS A 268 0.80 -10.02 4.08
N PRO A 269 1.83 -9.28 4.56
CA PRO A 269 2.36 -8.01 4.05
C PRO A 269 3.08 -8.14 2.70
N TYR A 270 3.21 -6.99 2.01
CA TYR A 270 4.12 -6.85 0.89
C TYR A 270 5.53 -6.46 1.37
N ARG A 271 6.45 -6.10 0.42
CA ARG A 271 7.88 -5.89 0.73
C ARG A 271 8.13 -4.76 1.70
N MET A 272 7.41 -3.65 1.50
CA MET A 272 7.58 -2.42 2.26
C MET A 272 6.34 -2.06 3.09
N LEU A 273 5.16 -2.62 2.78
CA LEU A 273 3.93 -2.17 3.40
C LEU A 273 2.86 -3.27 3.61
N ALA A 274 1.92 -2.95 4.50
CA ALA A 274 0.63 -3.61 4.64
C ALA A 274 -0.49 -2.56 4.61
N HIS A 275 -1.61 -2.90 4.00
CA HIS A 275 -2.70 -1.98 3.72
C HIS A 275 -4.05 -2.57 4.14
N ASN A 276 -4.88 -1.74 4.73
CA ASN A 276 -6.29 -2.03 4.97
C ASN A 276 -7.14 -0.95 4.31
N GLY A 277 -7.94 -1.33 3.34
CA GLY A 277 -8.81 -0.44 2.58
C GLY A 277 -8.75 -0.69 1.08
N GLU A 278 -8.99 0.35 0.31
CA GLU A 278 -8.97 0.34 -1.15
C GLU A 278 -8.32 1.62 -1.68
N ILE A 279 -7.42 1.48 -2.64
CA ILE A 279 -6.90 2.62 -3.40
C ILE A 279 -7.80 2.84 -4.62
N ASN A 280 -8.76 3.74 -4.51
CA ASN A 280 -9.75 3.98 -5.56
C ASN A 280 -9.12 4.53 -6.85
N THR A 281 -8.02 5.26 -6.74
CA THR A 281 -7.30 5.85 -7.87
C THR A 281 -6.34 4.91 -8.59
N VAL A 282 -6.21 3.64 -8.16
CA VAL A 282 -5.18 2.70 -8.59
C VAL A 282 -5.05 2.56 -10.11
N ARG A 283 -6.15 2.55 -10.85
CA ARG A 283 -6.11 2.43 -12.31
C ARG A 283 -5.40 3.63 -12.96
N GLY A 284 -5.71 4.83 -12.51
CA GLY A 284 -5.04 6.05 -12.96
C GLY A 284 -3.57 6.06 -12.57
N ASN A 285 -3.26 5.68 -11.33
CA ASN A 285 -1.88 5.63 -10.81
C ASN A 285 -1.02 4.64 -11.63
N ARG A 286 -1.52 3.44 -11.94
CA ARG A 286 -0.84 2.46 -12.80
C ARG A 286 -0.58 3.02 -14.20
N ASN A 287 -1.58 3.60 -14.84
CA ASN A 287 -1.47 4.17 -16.17
C ASN A 287 -0.42 5.29 -16.23
N TRP A 288 -0.40 6.16 -15.24
CA TRP A 288 0.60 7.22 -15.13
C TRP A 288 1.99 6.66 -14.84
N MET A 289 2.10 5.64 -13.99
CA MET A 289 3.38 4.98 -13.74
C MET A 289 3.93 4.34 -15.01
N GLN A 290 3.11 3.62 -15.76
CA GLN A 290 3.48 3.03 -17.03
C GLN A 290 3.89 4.09 -18.07
N ALA A 291 3.20 5.22 -18.12
CA ALA A 291 3.58 6.34 -19.01
C ALA A 291 4.97 6.89 -18.66
N ARG A 292 5.32 6.95 -17.36
CA ARG A 292 6.62 7.45 -16.88
C ARG A 292 7.77 6.46 -17.08
N GLU A 293 7.51 5.17 -17.16
CA GLU A 293 8.56 4.15 -17.24
C GLU A 293 9.62 4.44 -18.29
N ARG A 294 9.21 5.02 -19.43
CA ARG A 294 10.14 5.36 -20.53
C ARG A 294 10.99 6.61 -20.30
N THR A 295 10.65 7.39 -19.30
CA THR A 295 11.34 8.64 -18.96
C THR A 295 12.01 8.58 -17.60
N LEU A 296 12.04 7.38 -16.97
CA LEU A 296 12.69 7.20 -15.69
C LEU A 296 14.21 7.37 -15.84
N GLU A 297 14.75 8.23 -15.01
CA GLU A 297 16.18 8.43 -14.85
C GLU A 297 16.53 8.41 -13.36
N SER A 298 17.65 7.80 -13.00
CA SER A 298 18.12 7.80 -11.63
C SER A 298 19.64 7.62 -11.58
N PRO A 299 20.36 8.47 -10.86
CA PRO A 299 21.81 8.31 -10.68
C PRO A 299 22.18 7.01 -9.93
N PHE A 300 21.23 6.43 -9.19
CA PHE A 300 21.45 5.20 -8.43
C PHE A 300 21.44 3.94 -9.31
N PHE A 301 20.77 3.98 -10.45
CA PHE A 301 20.60 2.82 -11.35
C PHE A 301 21.30 3.02 -12.70
N GLY A 302 21.56 4.27 -13.12
CA GLY A 302 22.22 4.57 -14.40
C GLY A 302 21.58 3.82 -15.57
N ASP A 303 22.39 3.21 -16.40
CA ASP A 303 21.94 2.43 -17.57
C ASP A 303 21.13 1.19 -17.23
N LYS A 304 21.08 0.78 -15.95
CA LYS A 304 20.28 -0.36 -15.49
C LYS A 304 18.84 0.00 -15.15
N ILE A 305 18.44 1.27 -15.29
CA ILE A 305 17.08 1.73 -14.96
C ILE A 305 16.00 0.93 -15.70
N ASP A 306 16.26 0.54 -16.94
CA ASP A 306 15.36 -0.27 -17.76
C ASP A 306 15.08 -1.66 -17.16
N GLN A 307 15.96 -2.18 -16.29
CA GLN A 307 15.75 -3.47 -15.64
C GLN A 307 14.62 -3.40 -14.60
N LEU A 308 14.27 -2.21 -14.14
CA LEU A 308 13.24 -2.02 -13.13
C LEU A 308 11.81 -2.16 -13.69
N THR A 309 11.65 -2.09 -15.02
CA THR A 309 10.34 -2.12 -15.68
C THR A 309 9.87 -3.54 -16.05
N PRO A 310 8.56 -3.83 -15.95
CA PRO A 310 7.50 -2.95 -15.49
C PRO A 310 7.58 -2.69 -13.98
N ILE A 311 7.23 -1.47 -13.55
CA ILE A 311 7.11 -1.14 -12.12
C ILE A 311 5.84 -1.76 -11.57
N CYS A 312 4.70 -1.47 -12.21
CA CYS A 312 3.41 -2.08 -11.89
C CYS A 312 3.04 -3.08 -12.99
N GLU A 313 2.63 -4.28 -12.60
CA GLU A 313 2.08 -5.24 -13.53
C GLU A 313 0.72 -4.73 -14.04
N SER A 314 0.48 -4.79 -15.36
CA SER A 314 -0.79 -4.33 -15.96
C SER A 314 -1.98 -5.17 -15.50
N ASP A 315 -1.74 -6.45 -15.26
CA ASP A 315 -2.75 -7.46 -14.97
C ASP A 315 -2.83 -7.81 -13.45
N ASP A 316 -2.06 -7.09 -12.61
CA ASP A 316 -2.13 -7.32 -11.16
C ASP A 316 -3.48 -6.85 -10.63
N PRO A 317 -4.28 -7.74 -10.03
CA PRO A 317 -5.57 -7.35 -9.46
C PRO A 317 -5.43 -6.54 -8.17
N SER A 318 -4.25 -6.56 -7.50
CA SER A 318 -4.04 -5.93 -6.20
C SER A 318 -3.59 -4.47 -6.32
N ASP A 319 -4.38 -3.56 -5.75
CA ASP A 319 -4.03 -2.16 -5.56
C ASP A 319 -2.79 -2.00 -4.67
N THR A 320 -2.75 -2.78 -3.59
CA THR A 320 -1.66 -2.77 -2.62
C THR A 320 -0.34 -3.23 -3.20
N ALA A 321 -0.34 -4.27 -4.06
CA ALA A 321 0.88 -4.72 -4.73
C ALA A 321 1.46 -3.63 -5.63
N SER A 322 0.60 -2.90 -6.33
CA SER A 322 1.02 -1.77 -7.17
C SER A 322 1.57 -0.61 -6.33
N LEU A 323 0.91 -0.28 -5.21
CA LEU A 323 1.39 0.73 -4.27
C LEU A 323 2.76 0.34 -3.69
N ASP A 324 2.93 -0.93 -3.27
CA ASP A 324 4.19 -1.46 -2.74
C ASP A 324 5.33 -1.35 -3.75
N ASN A 325 5.08 -1.70 -5.00
CA ASN A 325 6.08 -1.60 -6.07
C ASN A 325 6.54 -0.14 -6.31
N VAL A 326 5.62 0.82 -6.28
CA VAL A 326 5.96 2.24 -6.43
C VAL A 326 6.64 2.78 -5.17
N PHE A 327 6.18 2.35 -3.99
CA PHE A 327 6.80 2.71 -2.72
C PHE A 327 8.27 2.25 -2.67
N GLU A 328 8.52 0.99 -3.03
CA GLU A 328 9.86 0.42 -3.09
C GLU A 328 10.75 1.16 -4.11
N LEU A 329 10.26 1.44 -5.32
CA LEU A 329 10.97 2.23 -6.31
C LEU A 329 11.41 3.59 -5.74
N LEU A 330 10.48 4.34 -5.16
CA LEU A 330 10.76 5.67 -4.61
C LEU A 330 11.74 5.62 -3.44
N ARG A 331 11.63 4.59 -2.57
CA ARG A 331 12.58 4.35 -1.47
C ARG A 331 13.98 4.06 -2.02
N MET A 332 14.09 3.21 -3.05
CA MET A 332 15.37 2.84 -3.66
C MET A 332 16.00 3.99 -4.46
N THR A 333 15.24 5.00 -4.83
CA THR A 333 15.76 6.24 -5.43
C THR A 333 16.20 7.29 -4.41
N GLY A 334 16.45 6.88 -3.15
CA GLY A 334 17.11 7.68 -2.13
C GLY A 334 16.18 8.48 -1.21
N ARG A 335 14.86 8.32 -1.35
CA ARG A 335 13.90 8.91 -0.39
C ARG A 335 13.84 8.08 0.88
N SER A 336 13.59 8.71 2.01
CA SER A 336 13.25 7.97 3.24
C SER A 336 11.83 7.39 3.15
N VAL A 337 11.50 6.42 4.01
CA VAL A 337 10.16 5.80 4.01
C VAL A 337 9.06 6.81 4.31
N GLU A 338 9.29 7.75 5.23
CA GLU A 338 8.34 8.80 5.57
C GLU A 338 8.16 9.82 4.43
N HIS A 339 9.24 10.14 3.69
CA HIS A 339 9.14 10.99 2.51
C HIS A 339 8.30 10.29 1.42
N THR A 340 8.58 9.01 1.17
CA THR A 340 7.85 8.20 0.19
C THR A 340 6.37 8.10 0.55
N ALA A 341 6.06 7.82 1.82
CA ALA A 341 4.68 7.75 2.29
C ALA A 341 3.94 9.09 2.14
N ALA A 342 4.57 10.21 2.53
CA ALA A 342 3.97 11.54 2.38
C ALA A 342 3.75 11.95 0.91
N MET A 343 4.63 11.51 0.01
CA MET A 343 4.51 11.76 -1.42
C MET A 343 3.35 10.99 -2.06
N LEU A 344 3.17 9.71 -1.69
CA LEU A 344 2.15 8.85 -2.27
C LEU A 344 0.77 9.06 -1.64
N MET A 345 0.73 9.36 -0.35
CA MET A 345 -0.49 9.55 0.45
C MET A 345 -0.47 10.93 1.12
N PRO A 346 -0.59 12.02 0.33
CA PRO A 346 -0.50 13.37 0.86
C PRO A 346 -1.69 13.69 1.76
N ALA A 347 -1.44 14.53 2.77
CA ALA A 347 -2.51 15.16 3.53
C ALA A 347 -3.35 16.10 2.64
N ALA A 348 -4.55 16.46 3.09
CA ALA A 348 -5.36 17.49 2.44
C ALA A 348 -4.71 18.87 2.67
N TRP A 349 -3.86 19.29 1.75
CA TRP A 349 -3.02 20.48 1.88
C TRP A 349 -3.59 21.73 1.19
N TYR A 350 -4.35 21.52 0.11
CA TYR A 350 -4.91 22.62 -0.66
C TYR A 350 -5.97 23.37 0.16
N GLY A 351 -5.86 24.71 0.21
CA GLY A 351 -6.78 25.53 1.00
C GLY A 351 -6.66 25.38 2.51
N HIS A 352 -5.69 24.61 3.03
CA HIS A 352 -5.50 24.40 4.46
C HIS A 352 -4.87 25.65 5.11
N GLU A 353 -5.64 26.38 5.90
CA GLU A 353 -5.22 27.69 6.42
C GLU A 353 -4.04 27.62 7.41
N SER A 354 -4.05 26.63 8.32
CA SER A 354 -3.05 26.52 9.39
C SER A 354 -1.82 25.67 9.03
N MET A 355 -1.77 25.04 7.86
CA MET A 355 -0.61 24.26 7.43
C MET A 355 0.55 25.19 7.07
N PRO A 356 1.78 24.96 7.58
CA PRO A 356 2.96 25.75 7.26
C PRO A 356 3.24 25.76 5.75
N GLN A 357 3.67 26.92 5.23
CA GLN A 357 3.87 27.09 3.77
C GLN A 357 4.87 26.08 3.20
N ALA A 358 5.99 25.81 3.87
CA ALA A 358 6.98 24.83 3.42
C ALA A 358 6.39 23.41 3.25
N VAL A 359 5.40 23.04 4.09
CA VAL A 359 4.71 21.75 3.99
C VAL A 359 3.74 21.75 2.81
N LYS A 360 3.04 22.86 2.57
CA LYS A 360 2.21 23.02 1.36
C LYS A 360 3.04 22.92 0.08
N ASP A 361 4.17 23.61 0.05
CA ASP A 361 5.11 23.60 -1.09
C ASP A 361 5.65 22.18 -1.35
N PHE A 362 5.94 21.43 -0.30
CA PHE A 362 6.32 20.02 -0.41
C PHE A 362 5.24 19.18 -1.10
N TYR A 363 4.00 19.28 -0.63
CA TYR A 363 2.89 18.51 -1.22
C TYR A 363 2.56 18.96 -2.64
N GLU A 364 2.54 20.27 -2.90
CA GLU A 364 2.30 20.83 -4.24
C GLU A 364 3.37 20.37 -5.23
N TYR A 365 4.64 20.46 -4.84
CA TYR A 365 5.75 20.01 -5.68
C TYR A 365 5.62 18.53 -6.05
N HIS A 366 5.40 17.68 -5.04
CA HIS A 366 5.29 16.24 -5.25
C HIS A 366 4.01 15.85 -6.01
N GLY A 367 2.91 16.56 -5.82
CA GLY A 367 1.67 16.38 -6.57
C GLY A 367 1.79 16.66 -8.07
N ASN A 368 2.79 17.47 -8.49
CA ASN A 368 3.09 17.71 -9.90
C ASN A 368 3.92 16.60 -10.56
N ILE A 369 4.58 15.75 -9.77
CA ILE A 369 5.46 14.68 -10.29
C ILE A 369 4.93 13.28 -10.01
N MET A 370 4.01 13.13 -9.06
CA MET A 370 3.40 11.85 -8.72
C MET A 370 1.95 12.07 -8.29
N GLU A 371 1.04 11.37 -8.91
CA GLU A 371 -0.37 11.40 -8.54
C GLU A 371 -0.57 10.80 -7.15
N PRO A 372 -1.45 11.41 -6.32
CA PRO A 372 -1.82 10.81 -5.05
C PRO A 372 -2.42 9.41 -5.24
N TRP A 373 -2.04 8.49 -4.36
CA TRP A 373 -2.68 7.18 -4.22
C TRP A 373 -3.78 7.33 -3.17
N ASP A 374 -5.01 7.46 -3.62
CA ASP A 374 -6.14 7.90 -2.79
C ASP A 374 -7.26 6.85 -2.75
N GLY A 375 -7.91 6.80 -1.62
CA GLY A 375 -9.00 5.92 -1.28
C GLY A 375 -9.09 5.76 0.24
N PRO A 376 -10.12 5.09 0.77
CA PRO A 376 -10.19 4.77 2.20
C PRO A 376 -9.07 3.80 2.56
N ALA A 377 -7.98 4.32 3.10
CA ALA A 377 -6.75 3.57 3.29
C ALA A 377 -6.11 3.78 4.66
N MET A 378 -5.62 2.69 5.23
CA MET A 378 -4.66 2.69 6.32
C MET A 378 -3.46 1.86 5.89
N VAL A 379 -2.29 2.49 5.88
CA VAL A 379 -1.04 1.88 5.41
C VAL A 379 -0.01 1.90 6.53
N VAL A 380 0.53 0.72 6.83
CA VAL A 380 1.73 0.57 7.67
C VAL A 380 2.90 0.24 6.75
N PHE A 381 4.04 0.87 6.96
CA PHE A 381 5.22 0.72 6.11
C PHE A 381 6.50 0.59 6.92
N THR A 382 7.51 -0.04 6.32
CA THR A 382 8.83 -0.23 6.95
C THR A 382 9.92 -0.46 5.92
N ASP A 383 11.15 -0.09 6.25
CA ASP A 383 12.40 -0.51 5.57
C ASP A 383 13.33 -1.31 6.50
N GLY A 384 12.83 -1.72 7.66
CA GLY A 384 13.59 -2.42 8.69
C GLY A 384 14.33 -1.53 9.68
N ASP A 385 14.65 -0.29 9.31
CA ASP A 385 15.29 0.72 10.19
C ASP A 385 14.26 1.66 10.83
N ALA A 386 13.10 1.80 10.20
CA ALA A 386 11.96 2.54 10.73
C ALA A 386 10.66 1.79 10.43
N VAL A 387 9.64 2.03 11.22
CA VAL A 387 8.28 1.58 10.96
C VAL A 387 7.33 2.75 11.16
N GLY A 388 6.41 2.91 10.23
CA GLY A 388 5.45 4.02 10.26
C GLY A 388 4.06 3.60 9.84
N ALA A 389 3.10 4.50 10.09
CA ALA A 389 1.72 4.31 9.67
C ALA A 389 1.11 5.65 9.25
N VAL A 390 0.24 5.59 8.24
CA VAL A 390 -0.49 6.75 7.73
C VAL A 390 -1.92 6.35 7.37
N LEU A 391 -2.87 7.27 7.58
CA LEU A 391 -4.24 7.15 7.09
C LEU A 391 -4.40 7.94 5.79
N ASP A 392 -5.45 7.60 5.05
CA ASP A 392 -5.96 8.43 3.98
C ASP A 392 -6.28 9.86 4.49
N ARG A 393 -6.34 10.81 3.57
CA ARG A 393 -6.58 12.24 3.89
C ARG A 393 -7.88 12.51 4.66
N ASN A 394 -8.87 11.62 4.59
CA ASN A 394 -10.16 11.72 5.27
C ASN A 394 -10.22 10.89 6.56
N GLY A 395 -9.26 10.00 6.80
CA GLY A 395 -9.22 9.15 7.99
C GLY A 395 -10.38 8.16 8.09
N LEU A 396 -10.75 7.56 6.97
CA LEU A 396 -11.92 6.67 6.89
C LEU A 396 -11.68 5.32 7.56
N ARG A 397 -10.42 4.88 7.67
CA ARG A 397 -10.07 3.64 8.34
C ARG A 397 -9.64 3.88 9.78
N PRO A 398 -10.11 3.08 10.77
CA PRO A 398 -9.67 3.20 12.15
C PRO A 398 -8.26 2.62 12.32
N PHE A 399 -7.43 3.28 13.12
CA PHE A 399 -6.17 2.74 13.57
C PHE A 399 -5.82 3.32 14.95
N ARG A 400 -5.63 2.46 15.93
CA ARG A 400 -5.43 2.82 17.33
C ARG A 400 -4.13 2.24 17.85
N TYR A 401 -3.52 2.90 18.83
CA TYR A 401 -2.29 2.42 19.42
C TYR A 401 -2.18 2.69 20.91
N TRP A 402 -1.40 1.84 21.56
CA TRP A 402 -1.00 1.92 22.95
C TRP A 402 0.50 1.90 23.05
N VAL A 403 1.03 2.70 23.97
CA VAL A 403 2.42 2.67 24.38
C VAL A 403 2.44 2.27 25.85
N THR A 404 3.21 1.25 26.18
CA THR A 404 3.36 0.76 27.54
C THR A 404 4.55 1.44 28.24
N LYS A 405 4.66 1.23 29.55
CA LYS A 405 5.75 1.79 30.38
C LYS A 405 7.11 1.13 30.09
N ASP A 406 7.13 -0.06 29.52
CA ASP A 406 8.32 -0.79 29.08
C ASP A 406 8.62 -0.62 27.59
N ASP A 407 8.15 0.50 27.00
CA ASP A 407 8.38 0.91 25.61
C ASP A 407 7.88 -0.08 24.55
N LEU A 408 6.87 -0.88 24.86
CA LEU A 408 6.13 -1.65 23.87
C LEU A 408 5.08 -0.77 23.21
N LEU A 409 5.06 -0.77 21.87
CA LEU A 409 3.95 -0.24 21.07
C LEU A 409 3.09 -1.40 20.58
N VAL A 410 1.78 -1.28 20.74
CA VAL A 410 0.79 -2.11 20.05
C VAL A 410 -0.12 -1.20 19.26
N MET A 411 -0.22 -1.43 17.97
CA MET A 411 -1.02 -0.63 17.04
C MET A 411 -1.85 -1.58 16.16
N ALA A 412 -3.14 -1.34 16.03
CA ALA A 412 -4.01 -2.19 15.22
C ALA A 412 -5.25 -1.46 14.70
N SER A 413 -5.91 -2.07 13.71
CA SER A 413 -7.17 -1.60 13.15
C SER A 413 -8.30 -1.56 14.19
N GLU A 414 -8.15 -2.28 15.30
CA GLU A 414 -9.09 -2.28 16.43
C GLU A 414 -8.38 -2.42 17.78
N THR A 415 -9.16 -2.32 18.85
CA THR A 415 -8.67 -2.41 20.24
C THR A 415 -8.79 -3.83 20.76
N GLY A 416 -7.99 -4.17 21.79
CA GLY A 416 -8.10 -5.49 22.47
C GLY A 416 -7.37 -6.62 21.77
N VAL A 417 -6.53 -6.31 20.78
CA VAL A 417 -5.74 -7.30 20.02
C VAL A 417 -4.60 -7.93 20.81
N LEU A 418 -4.26 -7.39 21.95
CA LEU A 418 -3.29 -7.92 22.90
C LEU A 418 -3.75 -7.58 24.32
N ASP A 419 -3.66 -8.54 25.24
CA ASP A 419 -4.00 -8.30 26.64
C ASP A 419 -2.90 -7.49 27.33
N ILE A 420 -3.18 -6.19 27.53
CA ILE A 420 -2.29 -5.25 28.22
C ILE A 420 -3.03 -4.73 29.45
N GLN A 421 -2.43 -4.92 30.61
CA GLN A 421 -3.02 -4.44 31.85
C GLN A 421 -3.09 -2.91 31.85
N PRO A 422 -4.22 -2.30 32.29
CA PRO A 422 -4.40 -0.85 32.29
C PRO A 422 -3.28 -0.08 33.00
N GLU A 423 -2.72 -0.66 34.07
CA GLU A 423 -1.61 -0.08 34.83
C GLU A 423 -0.28 -0.05 34.07
N ASP A 424 -0.09 -0.88 33.05
CA ASP A 424 1.12 -0.90 32.23
C ASP A 424 1.07 0.09 31.08
N ILE A 425 -0.12 0.63 30.77
CA ILE A 425 -0.29 1.60 29.71
C ILE A 425 0.28 2.96 30.13
N LYS A 426 1.22 3.49 29.35
CA LYS A 426 1.77 4.83 29.49
C LYS A 426 0.83 5.87 28.89
N TYR A 427 0.37 5.62 27.66
CA TYR A 427 -0.68 6.37 26.98
C TYR A 427 -1.27 5.58 25.81
N ARG A 428 -2.44 6.00 25.37
CA ARG A 428 -3.15 5.45 24.21
C ARG A 428 -3.66 6.57 23.33
N SER A 429 -3.69 6.33 22.01
CA SER A 429 -4.19 7.30 21.05
C SER A 429 -4.70 6.61 19.79
N ARG A 430 -5.12 7.39 18.84
CA ARG A 430 -5.49 6.97 17.50
C ARG A 430 -4.60 7.67 16.48
N LEU A 431 -4.42 7.04 15.33
CA LEU A 431 -3.82 7.71 14.19
C LEU A 431 -4.80 8.75 13.64
N GLU A 432 -4.31 9.92 13.30
CA GLU A 432 -5.11 11.03 12.78
C GLU A 432 -4.88 11.20 11.27
N PRO A 433 -5.92 11.62 10.51
CA PRO A 433 -5.76 11.90 9.08
C PRO A 433 -4.67 12.96 8.83
N GLY A 434 -3.87 12.74 7.80
CA GLY A 434 -2.80 13.66 7.43
C GLY A 434 -1.63 13.75 8.41
N ARG A 435 -1.62 12.92 9.46
CA ARG A 435 -0.54 12.83 10.44
C ARG A 435 0.11 11.46 10.37
N MET A 436 1.41 11.44 10.17
CA MET A 436 2.18 10.21 10.07
C MET A 436 2.70 9.80 11.44
N PHE A 437 2.50 8.53 11.80
CA PHE A 437 3.17 7.91 12.93
C PHE A 437 4.50 7.31 12.47
N LEU A 438 5.58 7.46 13.23
CA LEU A 438 6.88 6.92 12.89
C LEU A 438 7.66 6.51 14.15
N ILE A 439 8.18 5.28 14.17
CA ILE A 439 9.26 4.87 15.08
C ILE A 439 10.55 4.83 14.26
N ASP A 440 11.55 5.53 14.72
CA ASP A 440 12.92 5.48 14.20
C ASP A 440 13.78 4.65 15.17
N PHE A 441 14.15 3.44 14.76
CA PHE A 441 14.92 2.53 15.61
C PHE A 441 16.37 2.99 15.82
N LYS A 442 16.91 3.85 14.93
CA LYS A 442 18.24 4.45 15.12
C LYS A 442 18.19 5.54 16.18
N GLN A 443 17.09 6.30 16.23
CA GLN A 443 16.86 7.32 17.27
C GLN A 443 16.24 6.73 18.54
N GLN A 444 15.76 5.48 18.50
CA GLN A 444 15.16 4.75 19.62
C GLN A 444 13.94 5.48 20.22
N ARG A 445 13.11 6.08 19.35
CA ARG A 445 11.93 6.85 19.78
C ARG A 445 10.83 6.89 18.74
N ILE A 446 9.64 7.26 19.21
CA ILE A 446 8.57 7.76 18.34
C ILE A 446 8.96 9.17 17.91
N VAL A 447 8.91 9.45 16.62
CA VAL A 447 9.13 10.78 16.07
C VAL A 447 7.79 11.49 15.98
N GLU A 448 7.72 12.72 16.53
CA GLU A 448 6.47 13.50 16.50
C GLU A 448 6.03 13.79 15.07
N PRO A 449 4.72 13.68 14.75
CA PRO A 449 4.21 13.86 13.39
C PRO A 449 4.62 15.18 12.74
N ASP A 450 4.60 16.28 13.50
CA ASP A 450 5.01 17.60 13.01
C ASP A 450 6.52 17.66 12.72
N GLU A 451 7.35 16.95 13.51
CA GLU A 451 8.78 16.81 13.26
C GLU A 451 9.04 16.04 11.96
N VAL A 452 8.29 14.94 11.72
CA VAL A 452 8.41 14.14 10.51
C VAL A 452 8.18 15.00 9.28
N ILE A 453 7.03 15.66 9.21
CA ILE A 453 6.66 16.43 8.01
C ILE A 453 7.54 17.66 7.81
N HIS A 454 7.94 18.36 8.88
CA HIS A 454 8.86 19.48 8.78
C HIS A 454 10.24 19.05 8.31
N ARG A 455 10.74 17.90 8.79
CA ARG A 455 12.04 17.36 8.38
C ARG A 455 12.09 17.11 6.87
N ILE A 456 11.08 16.43 6.30
CA ILE A 456 11.05 16.13 4.86
C ILE A 456 10.76 17.37 4.02
N ALA A 457 9.89 18.27 4.46
CA ALA A 457 9.58 19.52 3.77
C ALA A 457 10.75 20.51 3.72
N SER A 458 11.72 20.37 4.64
CA SER A 458 12.91 21.25 4.72
C SER A 458 14.12 20.69 3.96
N GLN A 459 14.04 19.48 3.40
CA GLN A 459 15.17 18.85 2.72
C GLN A 459 15.59 19.58 1.45
N ASN A 460 14.64 20.21 0.77
CA ASN A 460 14.87 20.91 -0.48
C ASN A 460 14.06 22.21 -0.54
N PRO A 461 14.45 23.18 -1.37
CA PRO A 461 13.76 24.44 -1.51
C PRO A 461 12.53 24.34 -2.43
N TYR A 462 11.55 23.50 -2.07
CA TYR A 462 10.38 23.18 -2.90
C TYR A 462 9.60 24.44 -3.33
N GLY A 463 9.39 25.38 -2.43
CA GLY A 463 8.71 26.64 -2.73
C GLY A 463 9.42 27.46 -3.81
N LYS A 464 10.76 27.53 -3.74
CA LYS A 464 11.56 28.20 -4.79
C LYS A 464 11.41 27.49 -6.14
N TRP A 465 11.46 26.14 -6.16
CA TRP A 465 11.29 25.38 -7.40
C TRP A 465 9.89 25.56 -8.00
N LEU A 466 8.86 25.65 -7.17
CA LEU A 466 7.51 25.94 -7.63
C LEU A 466 7.42 27.36 -8.19
N GLU A 467 7.97 28.36 -7.50
CA GLU A 467 7.96 29.76 -7.96
C GLU A 467 8.65 29.92 -9.33
N GLU A 468 9.79 29.25 -9.51
CA GLU A 468 10.59 29.34 -10.76
C GLU A 468 9.96 28.58 -11.95
N ASN A 469 9.17 27.54 -11.70
CA ASN A 469 8.71 26.63 -12.75
C ASN A 469 7.19 26.59 -12.95
N ARG A 470 6.41 27.19 -12.02
CA ARG A 470 4.94 27.19 -12.11
C ARG A 470 4.46 28.32 -13.02
N THR A 471 3.64 27.97 -14.00
CA THR A 471 2.89 28.91 -14.82
C THR A 471 1.41 28.81 -14.49
N THR A 472 0.78 29.93 -14.17
CA THR A 472 -0.67 30.01 -13.94
C THR A 472 -1.38 30.53 -15.18
N VAL A 473 -2.68 30.24 -15.29
CA VAL A 473 -3.49 30.78 -16.42
C VAL A 473 -3.44 32.29 -16.46
N ASP A 474 -3.47 32.95 -15.29
CA ASP A 474 -3.43 34.41 -15.17
C ASP A 474 -2.08 35.02 -15.58
N SER A 475 -1.01 34.20 -15.55
CA SER A 475 0.34 34.63 -15.98
C SER A 475 0.61 34.45 -17.47
N LEU A 476 -0.32 33.84 -18.20
CA LEU A 476 -0.20 33.69 -19.66
C LEU A 476 -0.40 35.03 -20.36
N PRO A 477 0.28 35.28 -21.49
CA PRO A 477 0.05 36.48 -22.28
C PRO A 477 -1.39 36.52 -22.78
N GLU A 478 -1.96 37.70 -22.81
CA GLU A 478 -3.29 37.88 -23.41
C GLU A 478 -3.29 37.42 -24.88
N ALA A 479 -4.39 36.77 -25.28
CA ALA A 479 -4.53 36.36 -26.69
C ALA A 479 -4.59 37.58 -27.61
N ASP A 480 -3.88 37.56 -28.71
CA ASP A 480 -3.87 38.65 -29.72
C ASP A 480 -5.28 38.96 -30.27
N SER A 481 -6.12 37.94 -30.36
CA SER A 481 -7.55 38.09 -30.65
C SER A 481 -8.34 36.89 -30.18
N VAL A 482 -9.52 37.11 -29.62
CA VAL A 482 -10.50 36.05 -29.35
C VAL A 482 -11.46 36.06 -30.55
N PRO A 483 -11.61 34.93 -31.28
CA PRO A 483 -12.59 34.84 -32.35
C PRO A 483 -13.99 35.19 -31.81
N GLY A 484 -14.67 36.14 -32.45
CA GLY A 484 -16.03 36.49 -32.07
C GLY A 484 -16.97 35.27 -32.18
N ASN A 485 -18.08 35.31 -31.44
CA ASN A 485 -19.13 34.30 -31.57
C ASN A 485 -19.77 34.41 -32.95
N ASP A 486 -19.42 33.50 -33.85
CA ASP A 486 -20.09 33.36 -35.12
C ASP A 486 -21.40 32.61 -34.95
N ILE A 487 -22.52 33.33 -35.08
CA ILE A 487 -23.88 32.77 -34.90
C ILE A 487 -24.20 31.83 -36.06
N GLU A 488 -23.68 32.03 -37.25
CA GLU A 488 -23.96 31.17 -38.40
C GLU A 488 -23.40 29.76 -38.24
N THR A 489 -22.28 29.62 -37.55
CA THR A 489 -21.64 28.32 -37.28
C THR A 489 -21.97 27.76 -35.90
N LEU A 490 -22.75 28.47 -35.08
CA LEU A 490 -23.01 28.10 -33.69
C LEU A 490 -23.59 26.67 -33.54
N VAL A 491 -24.62 26.36 -34.32
CA VAL A 491 -25.27 25.04 -34.26
C VAL A 491 -24.31 23.93 -34.68
N SER A 492 -23.54 24.16 -35.76
CA SER A 492 -22.54 23.18 -36.22
C SER A 492 -21.44 22.95 -35.16
N ARG A 493 -20.99 24.00 -34.47
CA ARG A 493 -20.01 23.89 -33.37
C ARG A 493 -20.60 23.18 -32.18
N GLN A 494 -21.82 23.51 -31.78
CA GLN A 494 -22.51 22.80 -30.69
C GLN A 494 -22.63 21.30 -30.99
N MET A 495 -23.03 20.94 -32.22
CA MET A 495 -23.07 19.55 -32.66
C MET A 495 -21.69 18.91 -32.67
N ALA A 496 -20.65 19.61 -33.11
CA ALA A 496 -19.27 19.11 -33.11
C ALA A 496 -18.76 18.82 -31.68
N PHE A 497 -19.16 19.62 -30.71
CA PHE A 497 -18.86 19.41 -29.27
C PHE A 497 -19.82 18.46 -28.57
N GLY A 498 -20.76 17.84 -29.27
CA GLY A 498 -21.66 16.84 -28.75
C GLY A 498 -22.85 17.35 -27.93
N TYR A 499 -23.14 18.64 -28.00
CA TYR A 499 -24.34 19.18 -27.36
C TYR A 499 -25.59 18.72 -28.09
N SER A 500 -26.48 18.04 -27.37
CA SER A 500 -27.84 17.76 -27.83
C SER A 500 -28.77 18.97 -27.58
N ARG A 501 -29.90 18.97 -28.24
CA ARG A 501 -30.95 19.96 -27.94
C ARG A 501 -31.44 19.86 -26.51
N GLU A 502 -31.47 18.65 -25.96
CA GLU A 502 -31.86 18.41 -24.58
C GLU A 502 -30.82 19.03 -23.61
N ASP A 503 -29.52 18.85 -23.86
CA ASP A 503 -28.49 19.50 -23.04
C ASP A 503 -28.62 21.03 -23.02
N LEU A 504 -28.96 21.61 -24.18
CA LEU A 504 -29.15 23.06 -24.28
C LEU A 504 -30.41 23.54 -23.55
N ASP A 505 -31.53 22.86 -23.74
CA ASP A 505 -32.83 23.29 -23.19
C ASP A 505 -33.02 22.93 -21.70
N MET A 506 -32.49 21.77 -21.28
CA MET A 506 -32.71 21.25 -19.94
C MET A 506 -31.59 21.53 -18.96
N LEU A 507 -30.34 21.69 -19.46
CA LEU A 507 -29.17 21.89 -18.61
C LEU A 507 -28.63 23.31 -18.72
N ILE A 508 -28.18 23.72 -19.90
CA ILE A 508 -27.45 24.98 -20.07
C ILE A 508 -28.35 26.21 -19.95
N ARG A 509 -29.53 26.17 -20.56
CA ARG A 509 -30.45 27.28 -20.53
C ARG A 509 -30.95 27.60 -19.11
N PRO A 510 -31.42 26.62 -18.30
CA PRO A 510 -31.77 26.90 -16.91
C PRO A 510 -30.62 27.51 -16.11
N MET A 511 -29.41 26.98 -16.24
CA MET A 511 -28.22 27.55 -15.56
C MET A 511 -27.96 29.00 -15.95
N SER A 512 -28.09 29.32 -17.24
CA SER A 512 -27.85 30.69 -17.73
C SER A 512 -28.90 31.69 -17.26
N ILE A 513 -30.14 31.24 -16.97
CA ILE A 513 -31.26 32.08 -16.52
C ILE A 513 -31.29 32.24 -15.02
N THR A 514 -31.07 31.13 -14.29
CA THR A 514 -31.33 31.09 -12.83
C THR A 514 -30.06 31.14 -12.01
N ALA A 515 -28.87 30.97 -12.64
CA ALA A 515 -27.58 30.77 -11.97
C ALA A 515 -27.58 29.60 -10.97
N HIS A 516 -28.53 28.67 -11.10
CA HIS A 516 -28.59 27.46 -10.29
C HIS A 516 -28.28 26.24 -11.12
N GLN A 517 -27.73 25.21 -10.47
CA GLN A 517 -27.52 23.94 -11.11
C GLN A 517 -28.85 23.34 -11.60
N PRO A 518 -28.93 22.81 -12.83
CA PRO A 518 -30.16 22.23 -13.36
C PRO A 518 -30.49 20.94 -12.59
N GLN A 519 -31.78 20.72 -12.36
CA GLN A 519 -32.27 19.45 -11.86
C GLN A 519 -32.52 18.52 -13.05
N GLY A 520 -31.85 17.38 -13.03
CA GLY A 520 -31.98 16.36 -14.05
C GLY A 520 -31.60 14.99 -13.53
N SER A 521 -31.91 13.93 -14.28
CA SER A 521 -31.45 12.61 -13.93
C SER A 521 -29.93 12.52 -14.17
N MET A 522 -29.22 11.95 -13.23
CA MET A 522 -27.81 11.58 -13.37
C MET A 522 -27.74 10.27 -14.14
N GLY A 523 -27.71 10.31 -15.42
CA GLY A 523 -27.57 9.12 -16.24
C GLY A 523 -28.25 9.24 -17.58
N ASN A 524 -27.90 8.35 -18.46
CA ASN A 524 -28.40 8.30 -19.82
C ASN A 524 -28.63 6.82 -20.17
N ASP A 525 -29.88 6.47 -20.49
CA ASP A 525 -30.30 5.13 -20.89
C ASP A 525 -30.16 4.90 -22.40
N ALA A 526 -29.56 5.84 -23.13
CA ALA A 526 -29.27 5.63 -24.54
C ALA A 526 -28.31 4.45 -24.72
N PRO A 527 -28.52 3.60 -25.74
CA PRO A 527 -27.60 2.51 -26.06
C PRO A 527 -26.19 3.03 -26.31
N LEU A 528 -25.18 2.19 -26.02
CA LEU A 528 -23.80 2.54 -26.31
C LEU A 528 -23.62 2.89 -27.80
N ALA A 529 -22.89 3.95 -28.07
CA ALA A 529 -22.64 4.39 -29.45
C ALA A 529 -22.04 3.31 -30.35
N VAL A 530 -21.21 2.42 -29.79
CA VAL A 530 -20.60 1.26 -30.48
C VAL A 530 -21.64 0.25 -31.00
N LEU A 531 -22.85 0.24 -30.46
CA LEU A 531 -23.95 -0.66 -30.87
C LEU A 531 -24.83 -0.02 -31.97
N SER A 532 -24.55 1.21 -32.40
CA SER A 532 -25.32 1.89 -33.44
C SER A 532 -24.84 1.52 -34.84
N ASP A 533 -25.80 1.29 -35.76
CA ASP A 533 -25.53 1.10 -37.18
C ASP A 533 -25.15 2.40 -37.91
N LYS A 534 -25.29 3.54 -37.23
CA LYS A 534 -24.99 4.86 -37.77
C LYS A 534 -23.79 5.47 -37.04
N PRO A 535 -22.96 6.23 -37.74
CA PRO A 535 -21.91 7.00 -37.09
C PRO A 535 -22.52 7.90 -35.99
N GLN A 536 -21.93 7.82 -34.81
CA GLN A 536 -22.28 8.63 -33.67
C GLN A 536 -21.25 9.74 -33.46
N ASN A 537 -21.64 10.77 -32.70
CA ASN A 537 -20.69 11.80 -32.30
C ASN A 537 -19.52 11.17 -31.52
N MET A 538 -18.31 11.64 -31.74
CA MET A 538 -17.08 11.14 -31.08
C MET A 538 -17.26 11.02 -29.57
N PHE A 539 -17.82 12.01 -28.92
CA PHE A 539 -18.02 12.03 -27.47
C PHE A 539 -18.96 10.94 -26.97
N ALA A 540 -19.93 10.49 -27.79
CA ALA A 540 -20.85 9.43 -27.41
C ALA A 540 -20.16 8.07 -27.23
N TYR A 541 -19.02 7.84 -27.92
CA TYR A 541 -18.25 6.60 -27.76
C TYR A 541 -17.51 6.50 -26.42
N PHE A 542 -17.35 7.62 -25.71
CA PHE A 542 -16.71 7.70 -24.41
C PHE A 542 -17.70 7.86 -23.24
N LYS A 543 -19.01 7.91 -23.52
CA LYS A 543 -20.04 7.94 -22.49
C LYS A 543 -20.26 6.56 -21.91
N GLN A 544 -20.34 6.49 -20.60
CA GLN A 544 -20.82 5.29 -19.90
C GLN A 544 -22.35 5.28 -19.90
N ALA A 545 -22.96 4.16 -20.26
CA ALA A 545 -24.42 4.04 -20.30
C ALA A 545 -25.04 4.04 -18.90
N PHE A 546 -24.44 3.30 -17.98
CA PHE A 546 -24.81 3.25 -16.57
C PHE A 546 -23.56 2.97 -15.75
N ALA A 547 -23.10 3.88 -14.95
CA ALA A 547 -22.17 3.59 -13.88
C ALA A 547 -22.24 4.70 -12.84
N GLN A 548 -22.74 4.38 -11.68
CA GLN A 548 -22.46 5.12 -10.48
C GLN A 548 -21.45 4.32 -9.67
N VAL A 549 -20.28 4.88 -9.49
CA VAL A 549 -19.23 4.28 -8.66
C VAL A 549 -19.44 4.82 -7.25
N SER A 550 -19.62 3.93 -6.26
CA SER A 550 -19.77 4.32 -4.85
C SER A 550 -18.49 4.96 -4.30
N ASN A 551 -17.33 4.50 -4.79
CA ASN A 551 -16.01 5.01 -4.44
C ASN A 551 -15.31 5.52 -5.72
N PRO A 552 -15.58 6.76 -6.16
CA PRO A 552 -15.03 7.28 -7.40
C PRO A 552 -13.50 7.44 -7.29
N PRO A 553 -12.76 7.27 -8.40
CA PRO A 553 -11.30 7.38 -8.44
C PRO A 553 -10.85 8.85 -8.44
N LEU A 554 -11.18 9.59 -7.39
CA LEU A 554 -10.91 11.01 -7.21
C LEU A 554 -9.93 11.22 -6.07
N ASP A 555 -8.79 11.81 -6.38
CA ASP A 555 -7.86 12.36 -5.39
C ASP A 555 -8.21 13.80 -5.01
N ALA A 556 -7.51 14.37 -4.03
CA ALA A 556 -7.75 15.73 -3.55
C ALA A 556 -7.61 16.82 -4.63
N ILE A 557 -6.81 16.59 -5.66
CA ILE A 557 -6.61 17.53 -6.77
C ILE A 557 -7.81 17.49 -7.73
N ARG A 558 -8.23 16.29 -8.13
CA ARG A 558 -9.40 16.11 -9.02
C ARG A 558 -10.71 16.45 -8.34
N GLU A 559 -10.82 16.21 -7.06
CA GLU A 559 -11.99 16.53 -6.25
C GLU A 559 -12.38 18.01 -6.33
N GLN A 560 -11.42 18.93 -6.43
CA GLN A 560 -11.67 20.37 -6.54
C GLN A 560 -12.57 20.74 -7.73
N LEU A 561 -12.43 20.02 -8.84
CA LEU A 561 -13.20 20.28 -10.06
C LEU A 561 -14.57 19.59 -10.05
N VAL A 562 -14.70 18.49 -9.32
CA VAL A 562 -15.86 17.60 -9.39
C VAL A 562 -16.83 17.79 -8.21
N THR A 563 -16.29 18.08 -7.02
CA THR A 563 -17.09 18.13 -5.78
C THR A 563 -17.23 19.54 -5.21
N GLN A 564 -16.82 20.58 -5.92
CA GLN A 564 -17.13 21.96 -5.53
C GLN A 564 -18.61 22.32 -5.68
N LEU A 565 -19.46 21.43 -5.38
CA LEU A 565 -20.81 21.71 -4.95
C LEU A 565 -20.80 22.10 -3.47
N SER A 566 -19.92 22.96 -3.07
CA SER A 566 -19.98 23.49 -1.73
C SER A 566 -21.12 24.46 -1.65
N LEU A 567 -22.28 23.92 -1.48
CA LEU A 567 -23.45 24.60 -0.93
C LEU A 567 -23.16 25.20 0.47
N ILE A 568 -22.00 24.94 1.01
CA ILE A 568 -21.58 25.36 2.33
C ILE A 568 -21.17 26.83 2.37
N HIS A 569 -20.97 27.46 1.23
CA HIS A 569 -20.54 28.85 1.12
C HIS A 569 -21.60 29.78 0.54
N ILE A 570 -22.84 29.35 0.49
CA ILE A 570 -23.97 30.19 0.14
C ILE A 570 -24.62 30.75 1.42
#